data_e4427438c1a0763a782b15a297250dc5
#
_entry.id   e4427438c1a0763a782b15a297250dc5
#
_cell.length_a   1.000
_cell.length_b   1.000
_cell.length_c   1.000
_cell.angle_alpha   90.00
_cell.angle_beta   90.00
_cell.angle_gamma   90.00
#
_symmetry.space_group_name_H-M   'P 1'
#
loop_
_entity.id
_entity.type
_entity.pdbx_description
1 polymer ?
#
loop_
_entity_poly.entity_id
_entity_poly.type
_entity_poly.pdbx_seq_one_letter_code
_entity_poly.pdbx_strand_id
1 'polypeptide(L)'
;DIGREIRKDDWDSEILFITNHDKMYDTVYESLFKVFCFIRKFHNLENTLTKKLSLIVNRKFDNRKFFYTSGQSDLQIFAKDIIYIYRETTSRKLIIKTTRGEYAINMTLQDALTKLDDRFRQVHRACIVNNDHVQEYNWSQGYFTLSTGEKVDMCSKNFRKSKGKINE
;
A
#
# COMPACT_ATOMS: atom_id res chain seq x y z
N ASP A 1 32.62 -6.50 -6.83
CA ASP A 1 31.77 -5.36 -6.45
C ASP A 1 30.38 -5.87 -6.13
N ILE A 2 29.99 -5.77 -4.83
CA ILE A 2 28.73 -6.31 -4.29
C ILE A 2 27.51 -5.76 -5.06
N GLY A 3 27.49 -4.47 -5.40
CA GLY A 3 26.38 -3.88 -6.13
C GLY A 3 26.18 -4.48 -7.52
N ARG A 4 27.23 -4.80 -8.23
CA ARG A 4 27.15 -5.48 -9.53
C ARG A 4 26.66 -6.92 -9.38
N GLU A 5 27.08 -7.61 -8.34
CA GLU A 5 26.64 -8.97 -8.08
C GLU A 5 25.16 -9.04 -7.81
N ILE A 6 24.64 -8.15 -6.96
CA ILE A 6 23.21 -8.03 -6.70
C ILE A 6 22.43 -7.76 -8.02
N ARG A 7 22.94 -6.88 -8.88
CA ARG A 7 22.24 -6.48 -10.12
C ARG A 7 22.25 -7.53 -11.23
N LYS A 8 22.96 -8.63 -11.07
CA LYS A 8 22.84 -9.75 -12.00
C LYS A 8 21.45 -10.37 -11.96
N ASP A 9 20.86 -10.45 -10.76
CA ASP A 9 19.61 -11.20 -10.54
C ASP A 9 18.47 -10.31 -10.02
N ASP A 10 18.77 -9.12 -9.46
CA ASP A 10 17.80 -8.23 -8.83
C ASP A 10 18.00 -6.77 -9.24
N TRP A 11 17.13 -6.29 -10.14
CA TRP A 11 17.05 -4.89 -10.56
C TRP A 11 15.99 -4.08 -9.81
N ASP A 12 15.11 -4.73 -9.05
CA ASP A 12 13.97 -4.10 -8.41
C ASP A 12 14.25 -3.65 -6.97
N SER A 13 15.20 -4.28 -6.29
CA SER A 13 15.61 -3.87 -4.95
C SER A 13 16.29 -2.51 -4.94
N GLU A 14 15.98 -1.70 -3.93
CA GLU A 14 16.65 -0.42 -3.73
C GLU A 14 17.97 -0.63 -2.96
N ILE A 15 19.08 -0.13 -3.49
CA ILE A 15 20.39 -0.20 -2.86
C ILE A 15 20.71 1.13 -2.17
N LEU A 16 21.00 1.08 -0.86
CA LEU A 16 21.52 2.20 -0.10
C LEU A 16 22.97 1.91 0.32
N PHE A 17 23.87 2.84 0.08
CA PHE A 17 25.23 2.78 0.59
C PHE A 17 25.38 3.63 1.84
N ILE A 18 25.94 3.04 2.90
CA ILE A 18 26.29 3.74 4.14
C ILE A 18 27.80 3.77 4.24
N THR A 19 28.40 4.92 3.96
CA THR A 19 29.87 5.05 3.87
C THR A 19 30.36 6.44 4.27
N ASN A 20 31.64 6.51 4.67
CA ASN A 20 32.35 7.79 4.84
C ASN A 20 33.38 8.04 3.73
N HIS A 21 33.48 7.14 2.77
CA HIS A 21 34.44 7.25 1.67
C HIS A 21 33.83 8.03 0.51
N ASP A 22 34.16 9.31 0.41
CA ASP A 22 33.65 10.19 -0.64
C ASP A 22 34.07 9.73 -2.06
N LYS A 23 35.21 9.09 -2.21
CA LYS A 23 35.68 8.52 -3.50
C LYS A 23 34.80 7.41 -4.07
N MET A 24 33.92 6.82 -3.27
CA MET A 24 33.00 5.79 -3.77
C MET A 24 31.83 6.38 -4.57
N TYR A 25 31.56 7.66 -4.46
CA TYR A 25 30.50 8.29 -5.24
C TYR A 25 30.78 8.18 -6.74
N ASP A 26 31.98 8.55 -7.16
CA ASP A 26 32.37 8.54 -8.58
C ASP A 26 32.33 7.09 -9.14
N THR A 27 32.88 6.13 -8.41
CA THR A 27 32.92 4.72 -8.82
C THR A 27 31.51 4.14 -9.01
N VAL A 28 30.54 4.57 -8.20
CA VAL A 28 29.17 4.07 -8.29
C VAL A 28 28.41 4.76 -9.42
N TYR A 29 28.63 6.07 -9.65
CA TYR A 29 28.06 6.77 -10.81
C TYR A 29 28.55 6.19 -12.13
N GLU A 30 29.81 5.81 -12.22
CA GLU A 30 30.38 5.19 -13.42
C GLU A 30 29.92 3.73 -13.63
N SER A 31 29.44 3.07 -12.57
CA SER A 31 29.15 1.63 -12.63
C SER A 31 27.78 1.26 -13.20
N LEU A 32 26.96 2.20 -13.61
CA LEU A 32 25.64 2.00 -14.26
C LEU A 32 24.62 1.16 -13.47
N PHE A 33 24.84 0.84 -12.21
CA PHE A 33 23.81 0.15 -11.43
C PHE A 33 22.96 1.12 -10.60
N LYS A 34 21.68 0.90 -10.62
CA LYS A 34 20.69 1.70 -9.91
C LYS A 34 20.94 1.72 -8.40
N VAL A 35 21.32 2.89 -7.86
CA VAL A 35 21.46 3.15 -6.43
C VAL A 35 20.44 4.17 -5.98
N PHE A 36 19.77 3.91 -4.86
CA PHE A 36 18.79 4.84 -4.34
C PHE A 36 19.45 6.06 -3.69
N CYS A 37 20.40 5.84 -2.80
CA CYS A 37 21.16 6.93 -2.20
C CYS A 37 22.42 6.46 -1.45
N PHE A 38 23.26 7.44 -1.11
CA PHE A 38 24.37 7.31 -0.17
C PHE A 38 24.05 8.05 1.13
N ILE A 39 24.46 7.46 2.25
CA ILE A 39 24.30 8.02 3.59
C ILE A 39 25.66 8.04 4.27
N ARG A 40 26.04 9.18 4.85
CA ARG A 40 27.27 9.31 5.63
C ARG A 40 27.08 8.71 7.03
N LYS A 41 28.03 7.88 7.52
CA LYS A 41 27.94 7.18 8.80
C LYS A 41 27.87 8.09 10.01
N PHE A 42 28.53 9.26 9.98
CA PHE A 42 28.70 10.08 11.18
C PHE A 42 27.82 11.33 11.27
N HIS A 43 26.93 11.57 10.29
CA HIS A 43 26.03 12.71 10.30
C HIS A 43 24.58 12.28 10.35
N ASN A 44 24.03 12.26 11.58
CA ASN A 44 22.60 12.05 11.82
C ASN A 44 22.05 10.82 11.08
N LEU A 45 22.81 9.71 11.13
CA LEU A 45 22.58 8.49 10.37
C LEU A 45 21.16 7.96 10.55
N GLU A 46 20.69 7.85 11.79
CA GLU A 46 19.39 7.28 12.14
C GLU A 46 18.23 8.05 11.49
N ASN A 47 18.20 9.37 11.64
CA ASN A 47 17.16 10.21 11.05
C ASN A 47 17.21 10.21 9.52
N THR A 48 18.42 10.20 8.96
CA THR A 48 18.59 10.17 7.50
C THR A 48 18.15 8.82 6.94
N LEU A 49 18.55 7.74 7.57
CA LEU A 49 18.16 6.38 7.19
C LEU A 49 16.65 6.20 7.28
N THR A 50 16.02 6.60 8.39
CA THR A 50 14.58 6.53 8.59
C THR A 50 13.81 7.30 7.51
N LYS A 51 14.23 8.53 7.19
CA LYS A 51 13.63 9.32 6.11
C LYS A 51 13.76 8.63 4.75
N LYS A 52 14.95 8.09 4.43
CA LYS A 52 15.17 7.42 3.13
C LYS A 52 14.42 6.11 3.03
N LEU A 53 14.37 5.32 4.10
CA LEU A 53 13.55 4.09 4.15
C LEU A 53 12.05 4.41 3.99
N SER A 54 11.54 5.44 4.67
CA SER A 54 10.15 5.88 4.51
C SER A 54 9.84 6.27 3.06
N LEU A 55 10.75 6.96 2.37
CA LEU A 55 10.58 7.28 0.95
C LEU A 55 10.52 6.03 0.05
N ILE A 56 11.37 5.03 0.31
CA ILE A 56 11.36 3.76 -0.44
C ILE A 56 10.06 3.01 -0.21
N VAL A 57 9.66 2.88 1.05
CA VAL A 57 8.43 2.19 1.45
C VAL A 57 7.23 2.86 0.81
N ASN A 58 7.07 4.17 0.98
CA ASN A 58 5.97 4.93 0.40
C ASN A 58 5.93 4.78 -1.13
N ARG A 59 7.08 4.87 -1.81
CA ARG A 59 7.16 4.69 -3.26
C ARG A 59 6.74 3.28 -3.71
N LYS A 60 7.14 2.24 -2.97
CA LYS A 60 6.71 0.87 -3.26
C LYS A 60 5.22 0.67 -3.03
N PHE A 61 4.69 1.19 -1.93
CA PHE A 61 3.25 1.12 -1.62
C PHE A 61 2.41 1.93 -2.60
N ASP A 62 2.85 3.13 -2.99
CA ASP A 62 2.14 3.98 -3.95
C ASP A 62 2.00 3.34 -5.34
N ASN A 63 2.94 2.48 -5.72
CA ASN A 63 2.93 1.80 -7.02
C ASN A 63 2.25 0.43 -7.00
N ARG A 64 1.80 -0.08 -5.85
CA ARG A 64 1.04 -1.34 -5.81
C ARG A 64 -0.27 -1.21 -6.57
N LYS A 65 -0.57 -2.23 -7.36
CA LYS A 65 -1.79 -2.31 -8.14
C LYS A 65 -2.60 -3.54 -7.74
N PHE A 66 -3.90 -3.38 -7.67
CA PHE A 66 -4.86 -4.46 -7.67
C PHE A 66 -5.09 -4.94 -9.11
N PHE A 67 -4.98 -6.23 -9.33
CA PHE A 67 -5.17 -6.85 -10.64
C PHE A 67 -6.38 -7.78 -10.62
N TYR A 68 -7.25 -7.62 -11.60
CA TYR A 68 -8.36 -8.50 -11.86
C TYR A 68 -8.47 -8.79 -13.34
N THR A 69 -8.45 -10.07 -13.71
CA THR A 69 -8.64 -10.53 -15.08
C THR A 69 -10.03 -11.15 -15.21
N SER A 70 -10.84 -10.68 -16.12
CA SER A 70 -12.02 -11.33 -16.63
C SER A 70 -11.70 -11.86 -18.03
N GLY A 71 -12.44 -12.88 -18.51
CA GLY A 71 -12.10 -13.50 -19.82
C GLY A 71 -12.01 -12.54 -21.03
N GLN A 72 -12.36 -11.27 -20.88
CA GLN A 72 -12.39 -10.27 -21.95
C GLN A 72 -11.64 -8.98 -21.63
N SER A 73 -11.22 -8.76 -20.37
CA SER A 73 -10.55 -7.53 -19.98
C SER A 73 -9.71 -7.70 -18.70
N ASP A 74 -8.63 -6.95 -18.64
CA ASP A 74 -7.77 -6.82 -17.47
C ASP A 74 -8.01 -5.47 -16.81
N LEU A 75 -8.36 -5.51 -15.52
CA LEU A 75 -8.53 -4.33 -14.70
C LEU A 75 -7.30 -4.15 -13.82
N GLN A 76 -6.69 -2.97 -13.89
CA GLN A 76 -5.56 -2.57 -13.06
C GLN A 76 -5.90 -1.28 -12.34
N ILE A 77 -5.88 -1.30 -11.01
CA ILE A 77 -6.17 -0.14 -10.17
C ILE A 77 -5.02 0.06 -9.19
N PHE A 78 -4.48 1.26 -9.09
CA PHE A 78 -3.52 1.56 -8.03
C PHE A 78 -4.19 1.39 -6.67
N ALA A 79 -3.55 0.67 -5.75
CA ALA A 79 -4.10 0.41 -4.42
C ALA A 79 -4.42 1.71 -3.67
N LYS A 80 -3.62 2.76 -3.84
CA LYS A 80 -3.88 4.08 -3.27
C LYS A 80 -5.16 4.75 -3.75
N ASP A 81 -5.63 4.43 -4.96
CA ASP A 81 -6.85 4.98 -5.53
C ASP A 81 -8.11 4.23 -5.04
N ILE A 82 -7.96 3.03 -4.45
CA ILE A 82 -9.08 2.25 -3.92
C ILE A 82 -9.46 2.82 -2.54
N ILE A 83 -10.71 3.24 -2.40
CA ILE A 83 -11.25 3.79 -1.16
C ILE A 83 -11.81 2.66 -0.29
N TYR A 84 -12.75 1.89 -0.82
CA TYR A 84 -13.26 0.67 -0.18
C TYR A 84 -13.83 -0.31 -1.22
N ILE A 85 -13.98 -1.56 -0.81
CA ILE A 85 -14.56 -2.62 -1.63
C ILE A 85 -15.72 -3.22 -0.85
N TYR A 86 -16.87 -3.34 -1.50
CA TYR A 86 -18.04 -3.92 -0.86
C TYR A 86 -18.76 -4.91 -1.77
N ARG A 87 -19.47 -5.86 -1.13
CA ARG A 87 -20.32 -6.79 -1.85
C ARG A 87 -21.69 -6.20 -2.02
N GLU A 88 -22.10 -5.98 -3.26
CA GLU A 88 -23.45 -5.52 -3.58
C GLU A 88 -24.45 -6.67 -3.41
N THR A 89 -25.58 -6.37 -2.76
CA THR A 89 -26.58 -7.39 -2.39
C THR A 89 -27.34 -7.91 -3.61
N THR A 90 -27.64 -7.02 -4.55
CA THR A 90 -28.49 -7.31 -5.72
C THR A 90 -27.73 -8.14 -6.77
N SER A 91 -26.56 -7.66 -7.22
CA SER A 91 -25.77 -8.31 -8.26
C SER A 91 -24.85 -9.41 -7.72
N ARG A 92 -24.64 -9.44 -6.42
CA ARG A 92 -23.66 -10.29 -5.71
C ARG A 92 -22.20 -10.06 -6.16
N LYS A 93 -21.94 -9.03 -6.96
CA LYS A 93 -20.59 -8.64 -7.38
C LYS A 93 -19.88 -7.85 -6.28
N LEU A 94 -18.55 -7.81 -6.36
CA LEU A 94 -17.78 -6.84 -5.60
C LEU A 94 -17.75 -5.52 -6.35
N ILE A 95 -18.03 -4.45 -5.66
CA ILE A 95 -17.88 -3.09 -6.15
C ILE A 95 -16.61 -2.51 -5.52
N ILE A 96 -15.67 -2.12 -6.35
CA ILE A 96 -14.46 -1.41 -5.97
C ILE A 96 -14.72 0.08 -6.17
N LYS A 97 -14.87 0.82 -5.07
CA LYS A 97 -14.98 2.28 -5.10
C LYS A 97 -13.60 2.90 -5.07
N THR A 98 -13.34 3.75 -6.04
CA THR A 98 -12.06 4.42 -6.21
C THR A 98 -12.23 5.94 -6.27
N THR A 99 -11.13 6.67 -6.23
CA THR A 99 -11.10 8.13 -6.42
C THR A 99 -11.56 8.58 -7.81
N ARG A 100 -11.64 7.66 -8.78
CA ARG A 100 -11.98 7.95 -10.19
C ARG A 100 -13.31 7.34 -10.63
N GLY A 101 -13.94 6.49 -9.82
CA GLY A 101 -15.19 5.82 -10.16
C GLY A 101 -15.32 4.45 -9.52
N GLU A 102 -16.30 3.68 -9.97
CA GLU A 102 -16.62 2.37 -9.43
C GLU A 102 -16.44 1.27 -10.49
N TYR A 103 -15.95 0.11 -10.04
CA TYR A 103 -15.74 -1.06 -10.87
C TYR A 103 -16.43 -2.27 -10.26
N ALA A 104 -17.25 -2.96 -11.04
CA ALA A 104 -17.92 -4.19 -10.62
C ALA A 104 -17.14 -5.42 -11.10
N ILE A 105 -16.72 -6.28 -10.18
CA ILE A 105 -15.95 -7.49 -10.48
C ILE A 105 -16.63 -8.75 -9.92
N ASN A 106 -16.37 -9.88 -10.55
CA ASN A 106 -16.86 -11.18 -10.10
C ASN A 106 -15.77 -11.94 -9.32
N MET A 107 -15.65 -11.63 -8.04
CA MET A 107 -14.62 -12.18 -7.13
C MET A 107 -15.20 -12.29 -5.72
N THR A 108 -14.62 -13.16 -4.88
CA THR A 108 -14.98 -13.18 -3.45
C THR A 108 -14.25 -12.05 -2.70
N LEU A 109 -14.83 -11.59 -1.59
CA LEU A 109 -14.19 -10.57 -0.76
C LEU A 109 -12.85 -11.05 -0.18
N GLN A 110 -12.78 -12.34 0.15
CA GLN A 110 -11.56 -12.95 0.68
C GLN A 110 -10.44 -12.97 -0.36
N ASP A 111 -10.73 -13.37 -1.60
CA ASP A 111 -9.75 -13.35 -2.69
C ASP A 111 -9.28 -11.92 -3.00
N ALA A 112 -10.19 -10.93 -2.93
CA ALA A 112 -9.81 -9.54 -3.07
C ALA A 112 -8.85 -9.10 -1.97
N LEU A 113 -9.11 -9.48 -0.71
CA LEU A 113 -8.26 -9.13 0.42
C LEU A 113 -6.83 -9.69 0.28
N THR A 114 -6.65 -10.91 -0.25
CA THR A 114 -5.31 -11.49 -0.46
C THR A 114 -4.47 -10.76 -1.51
N LYS A 115 -5.11 -9.99 -2.38
CA LYS A 115 -4.43 -9.19 -3.42
C LYS A 115 -4.11 -7.76 -2.99
N LEU A 116 -4.57 -7.36 -1.81
CA LEU A 116 -4.39 -6.04 -1.23
C LEU A 116 -3.26 -6.04 -0.19
N ASP A 117 -2.78 -4.87 0.17
CA ASP A 117 -1.73 -4.70 1.18
C ASP A 117 -2.29 -4.31 2.55
N ASP A 118 -1.40 -4.07 3.53
CA ASP A 118 -1.73 -3.83 4.93
C ASP A 118 -2.54 -2.54 5.20
N ARG A 119 -2.70 -1.67 4.20
CA ARG A 119 -3.61 -0.52 4.26
C ARG A 119 -5.07 -0.95 4.31
N PHE A 120 -5.39 -2.14 3.82
CA PHE A 120 -6.75 -2.63 3.68
C PHE A 120 -7.16 -3.50 4.85
N ARG A 121 -8.34 -3.20 5.40
CA ARG A 121 -8.91 -3.96 6.52
C ARG A 121 -10.33 -4.39 6.21
N GLN A 122 -10.64 -5.63 6.56
CA GLN A 122 -12.02 -6.10 6.50
C GLN A 122 -12.78 -5.62 7.73
N VAL A 123 -13.64 -4.62 7.53
CA VAL A 123 -14.45 -3.99 8.59
C VAL A 123 -15.81 -4.65 8.77
N HIS A 124 -16.28 -5.33 7.72
CA HIS A 124 -17.54 -6.08 7.71
C HIS A 124 -17.40 -7.33 6.85
N ARG A 125 -18.27 -8.35 7.07
CA ARG A 125 -18.30 -9.57 6.22
C ARG A 125 -18.48 -9.26 4.71
N ALA A 126 -18.95 -8.08 4.38
CA ALA A 126 -19.20 -7.62 3.02
C ALA A 126 -18.43 -6.33 2.68
N CYS A 127 -17.43 -5.90 3.49
CA CYS A 127 -16.72 -4.65 3.23
C CYS A 127 -15.25 -4.72 3.69
N ILE A 128 -14.36 -4.26 2.79
CA ILE A 128 -12.96 -3.98 3.03
C ILE A 128 -12.76 -2.48 2.81
N VAL A 129 -12.05 -1.79 3.70
CA VAL A 129 -11.74 -0.36 3.58
C VAL A 129 -10.23 -0.15 3.52
N ASN A 130 -9.81 0.86 2.77
CA ASN A 130 -8.46 1.38 2.80
C ASN A 130 -8.34 2.42 3.92
N ASN A 131 -7.52 2.15 4.93
CA ASN A 131 -7.32 3.02 6.08
C ASN A 131 -6.79 4.41 5.71
N ASP A 132 -6.04 4.54 4.62
CA ASP A 132 -5.51 5.84 4.16
C ASP A 132 -6.63 6.82 3.75
N HIS A 133 -7.82 6.31 3.43
CA HIS A 133 -9.00 7.09 3.10
C HIS A 133 -9.99 7.27 4.25
N VAL A 134 -9.73 6.67 5.43
CA VAL A 134 -10.62 6.80 6.58
C VAL A 134 -10.18 7.97 7.45
N GLN A 135 -11.08 8.91 7.68
CA GLN A 135 -10.87 10.02 8.58
C GLN A 135 -11.23 9.65 10.02
N GLU A 136 -12.32 8.90 10.22
CA GLU A 136 -12.83 8.57 11.55
C GLU A 136 -13.56 7.22 11.55
N TYR A 137 -13.38 6.46 12.63
CA TYR A 137 -14.23 5.30 12.97
C TYR A 137 -15.16 5.64 14.13
N ASN A 138 -16.45 5.61 13.91
CA ASN A 138 -17.44 5.72 14.99
C ASN A 138 -17.77 4.32 15.54
N TRP A 139 -17.06 3.95 16.60
CA TRP A 139 -17.18 2.62 17.20
C TRP A 139 -18.51 2.35 17.87
N SER A 140 -19.18 3.37 18.39
CA SER A 140 -20.48 3.24 19.05
C SER A 140 -21.61 3.00 18.06
N GLN A 141 -21.62 3.75 16.98
CA GLN A 141 -22.68 3.68 15.96
C GLN A 141 -22.37 2.68 14.84
N GLY A 142 -21.10 2.30 14.63
CA GLY A 142 -20.71 1.26 13.69
C GLY A 142 -20.59 1.72 12.25
N TYR A 143 -20.13 2.95 12.04
CA TYR A 143 -19.80 3.49 10.73
C TYR A 143 -18.37 4.03 10.71
N PHE A 144 -17.87 4.31 9.52
CA PHE A 144 -16.65 5.11 9.32
C PHE A 144 -16.94 6.27 8.37
N THR A 145 -16.21 7.36 8.57
CA THR A 145 -16.26 8.55 7.71
C THR A 145 -14.99 8.57 6.86
N LEU A 146 -15.16 8.76 5.57
CA LEU A 146 -14.07 8.90 4.61
C LEU A 146 -13.52 10.32 4.62
N SER A 147 -12.29 10.50 4.13
CA SER A 147 -11.67 11.83 3.94
C SER A 147 -12.48 12.77 3.02
N THR A 148 -13.37 12.20 2.20
CA THR A 148 -14.34 12.93 1.37
C THR A 148 -15.56 13.45 2.15
N GLY A 149 -15.70 13.08 3.43
CA GLY A 149 -16.90 13.36 4.26
C GLY A 149 -18.01 12.32 4.08
N GLU A 150 -17.88 11.36 3.17
CA GLU A 150 -18.88 10.29 3.00
C GLU A 150 -18.89 9.37 4.21
N LYS A 151 -20.09 9.05 4.70
CA LYS A 151 -20.33 8.13 5.80
C LYS A 151 -20.69 6.74 5.27
N VAL A 152 -20.02 5.70 5.74
CA VAL A 152 -20.26 4.31 5.36
C VAL A 152 -20.64 3.47 6.56
N ASP A 153 -21.90 2.98 6.59
CA ASP A 153 -22.49 2.22 7.69
C ASP A 153 -22.15 0.70 7.58
N MET A 154 -20.85 0.37 7.51
CA MET A 154 -20.39 -1.00 7.32
C MET A 154 -19.28 -1.40 8.30
N CYS A 155 -19.49 -1.17 9.61
CA CYS A 155 -18.62 -1.70 10.66
C CYS A 155 -19.28 -2.82 11.44
N SER A 156 -18.75 -4.04 11.35
CA SER A 156 -19.28 -5.19 12.08
C SER A 156 -19.05 -5.08 13.60
N LYS A 157 -19.91 -5.75 14.40
CA LYS A 157 -19.76 -5.81 15.86
C LYS A 157 -18.40 -6.41 16.27
N ASN A 158 -17.88 -7.39 15.53
CA ASN A 158 -16.60 -8.03 15.81
C ASN A 158 -15.43 -7.08 15.54
N PHE A 159 -15.46 -6.32 14.44
CA PHE A 159 -14.46 -5.31 14.14
C PHE A 159 -14.44 -4.21 15.21
N ARG A 160 -15.59 -3.77 15.68
CA ARG A 160 -15.71 -2.76 16.77
C ARG A 160 -15.11 -3.24 18.10
N LYS A 161 -15.20 -4.54 18.41
CA LYS A 161 -14.59 -5.13 19.62
C LYS A 161 -13.06 -5.18 19.55
N SER A 162 -12.46 -5.17 18.36
CA SER A 162 -11.01 -5.19 18.14
C SER A 162 -10.37 -3.81 18.03
N LYS A 163 -11.11 -2.74 18.37
CA LYS A 163 -10.68 -1.33 18.23
C LYS A 163 -9.33 -0.98 18.87
N GLY A 164 -8.85 -1.73 19.87
CA GLY A 164 -7.56 -1.52 20.51
C GLY A 164 -6.35 -2.09 19.74
N LYS A 165 -6.55 -2.85 18.65
CA LYS A 165 -5.48 -3.48 17.86
C LYS A 165 -5.16 -2.74 16.54
N ILE A 166 -5.71 -1.55 16.35
CA ILE A 166 -5.57 -0.78 15.10
C ILE A 166 -4.31 0.11 15.14
N ASN A 167 -3.74 0.36 16.32
CA ASN A 167 -2.62 1.28 16.54
C ASN A 167 -1.31 0.60 16.98
N GLU A 168 -1.14 -0.69 16.73
CA GLU A 168 0.14 -1.41 16.93
C GLU A 168 0.77 -1.80 15.60
#